data_fc758153d8d989d9d657a515d7dd6ae1
#
_entry.id   fc758153d8d989d9d657a515d7dd6ae1
#
_cell.length_a   1.000
_cell.length_b   1.000
_cell.length_c   1.000
_cell.angle_alpha   90.00
_cell.angle_beta   90.00
_cell.angle_gamma   90.00
#
_symmetry.space_group_name_H-M   'P 1'
#
loop_
_entity.id
_entity.type
_entity.pdbx_description
1 polymer ?
#
loop_
_entity_poly.entity_id
_entity_poly.type
_entity_poly.pdbx_seq_one_letter_code
_entity_poly.pdbx_strand_id
1 'polypeptide(L)'
;MGTLVIVLLHVIVYLCKVPQKAWQFNFARKSNALLNGGNFAQHESSSMQRRNLKFFIAFRYWEQLTQATNNLIALTALASYSGHQVVVPFVIDSQFFGNKMKNSETLALYYNLSAFNNTLRSHGYSTLVSWETFQSVCRDKLDLLIRFSYGEEASRRQQTTEIQGFHTRFSFNISKTVRVDSGMLRSVESFLDKVVKGSKCVGIEEWRGNNEVPYRAFFPLPIDIHSSLSTPDVAFFNAKLLEIVDDFINKTLGSNYISLHIRTEQILKRSNGNFTTLVNCIKKQASLIKNIRARHPNYHNLFVAVDFTAFGSRSKWAREARREASLLLQHLNELFDNMVFLQPHFYNIKDRGAVAIVEMAVLVSGKQLFLTGGGSFEYTMRVLFVKRSPFSDDKVHEVCMW
;
A
#
# COMPACT_ATOMS: atom_id res chain seq x y z
N MET A 1 -30.06 -41.55 -1.22
CA MET A 1 -29.74 -40.17 -0.69
C MET A 1 -28.75 -40.11 0.47
N GLY A 2 -28.26 -41.26 0.98
CA GLY A 2 -27.34 -41.32 2.14
C GLY A 2 -25.84 -41.22 1.82
N THR A 3 -25.43 -41.44 0.59
CA THR A 3 -23.99 -41.57 0.21
C THR A 3 -23.36 -40.20 -0.16
N LEU A 4 -24.15 -39.22 -0.51
CA LEU A 4 -23.62 -37.90 -0.90
C LEU A 4 -23.27 -36.99 0.30
N VAL A 5 -23.89 -37.22 1.45
CA VAL A 5 -23.66 -36.43 2.69
C VAL A 5 -22.33 -36.83 3.37
N ILE A 6 -21.90 -38.10 3.23
CA ILE A 6 -20.67 -38.59 3.84
C ILE A 6 -19.43 -38.07 3.10
N VAL A 7 -19.49 -37.85 1.80
CA VAL A 7 -18.37 -37.33 1.01
C VAL A 7 -18.15 -35.84 1.29
N LEU A 8 -19.22 -35.05 1.51
CA LEU A 8 -19.09 -33.63 1.86
C LEU A 8 -18.49 -33.40 3.26
N LEU A 9 -18.79 -34.27 4.22
CA LEU A 9 -18.21 -34.20 5.57
C LEU A 9 -16.71 -34.59 5.60
N HIS A 10 -16.25 -35.47 4.71
CA HIS A 10 -14.83 -35.80 4.63
C HIS A 10 -13.97 -34.72 3.96
N VAL A 11 -14.51 -33.93 3.06
CA VAL A 11 -13.81 -32.80 2.44
C VAL A 11 -13.65 -31.63 3.41
N ILE A 12 -14.62 -31.39 4.29
CA ILE A 12 -14.54 -30.33 5.30
C ILE A 12 -13.51 -30.66 6.41
N VAL A 13 -13.33 -31.94 6.75
CA VAL A 13 -12.35 -32.36 7.78
C VAL A 13 -10.91 -32.33 7.25
N TYR A 14 -10.69 -32.46 5.93
CA TYR A 14 -9.35 -32.42 5.35
C TYR A 14 -8.78 -31.01 5.17
N LEU A 15 -9.64 -29.98 5.14
CA LEU A 15 -9.23 -28.58 5.02
C LEU A 15 -8.88 -27.92 6.38
N CYS A 16 -9.11 -28.61 7.50
CA CYS A 16 -8.84 -28.10 8.85
C CYS A 16 -7.54 -28.59 9.50
N LYS A 17 -6.69 -29.35 8.79
CA LYS A 17 -5.40 -29.80 9.33
C LYS A 17 -4.20 -29.05 8.74
N VAL A 18 -4.14 -27.75 8.98
CA VAL A 18 -2.88 -27.00 8.91
C VAL A 18 -2.38 -26.83 10.35
N PRO A 19 -1.15 -27.25 10.69
CA PRO A 19 -0.66 -27.12 12.07
C PRO A 19 -0.47 -25.65 12.41
N GLN A 20 -1.36 -25.16 13.27
CA GLN A 20 -1.25 -23.84 13.91
C GLN A 20 -0.07 -23.85 14.88
N LYS A 21 1.09 -23.37 14.47
CA LYS A 21 2.04 -22.83 15.44
C LYS A 21 1.53 -21.47 15.90
N ALA A 22 0.94 -21.48 17.07
CA ALA A 22 0.53 -20.29 17.78
C ALA A 22 1.74 -19.37 18.01
N TRP A 23 1.78 -18.24 17.33
CA TRP A 23 2.67 -17.13 17.64
C TRP A 23 1.96 -16.29 18.71
N GLN A 24 2.20 -16.63 19.98
CA GLN A 24 1.94 -15.70 21.07
C GLN A 24 3.00 -14.61 21.02
N PHE A 25 2.68 -13.47 20.46
CA PHE A 25 3.47 -12.26 20.66
C PHE A 25 3.15 -11.67 22.02
N ASN A 26 3.96 -12.00 23.00
CA ASN A 26 4.06 -11.26 24.25
C ASN A 26 4.69 -9.88 23.94
N PHE A 27 3.89 -8.82 23.94
CA PHE A 27 4.35 -7.46 24.11
C PHE A 27 4.86 -7.27 25.55
N ALA A 28 5.99 -7.88 25.89
CA ALA A 28 6.74 -7.53 27.08
C ALA A 28 7.82 -6.55 26.66
N ARG A 29 7.71 -5.32 27.20
CA ARG A 29 8.74 -4.29 27.27
C ARG A 29 10.15 -4.87 27.20
N LYS A 30 10.86 -4.59 26.12
CA LYS A 30 12.31 -4.37 26.11
C LYS A 30 12.55 -3.08 25.33
N SER A 31 12.25 -1.97 25.99
CA SER A 31 12.88 -0.69 25.73
C SER A 31 14.31 -0.80 26.26
N ASN A 32 15.22 -0.58 25.40
CA ASN A 32 16.57 -0.07 25.52
C ASN A 32 17.57 -0.94 24.75
N ALA A 33 17.92 -0.47 23.62
CA ALA A 33 19.18 -0.53 22.90
C ALA A 33 18.90 -0.72 21.41
N LEU A 34 18.89 0.37 20.70
CA LEU A 34 19.30 0.52 19.29
C LEU A 34 18.86 1.89 18.75
N LEU A 35 19.15 2.94 19.53
CA LEU A 35 19.32 4.28 19.00
C LEU A 35 20.74 4.35 18.40
N ASN A 36 20.91 3.82 17.24
CA ASN A 36 21.94 4.27 16.31
C ASN A 36 21.37 4.10 14.90
N GLY A 37 21.38 5.19 14.15
CA GLY A 37 20.98 5.21 12.76
C GLY A 37 21.59 4.02 12.05
N GLY A 38 20.71 3.15 11.55
CA GLY A 38 21.14 1.97 10.81
C GLY A 38 21.89 2.45 9.57
N ASN A 39 23.19 2.59 9.69
CA ASN A 39 24.06 2.49 8.55
C ASN A 39 23.67 1.19 7.86
N PHE A 40 23.17 1.30 6.64
CA PHE A 40 23.14 0.17 5.72
C PHE A 40 24.55 -0.40 5.75
N ALA A 41 24.75 -1.48 6.51
CA ALA A 41 26.05 -2.13 6.57
C ALA A 41 26.39 -2.47 5.12
N GLN A 42 27.27 -1.68 4.54
CA GLN A 42 27.97 -2.00 3.32
C GLN A 42 28.75 -3.27 3.62
N HIS A 43 28.13 -4.42 3.42
CA HIS A 43 28.91 -5.60 3.12
C HIS A 43 29.65 -5.25 1.83
N GLU A 44 30.94 -4.93 1.99
CA GLU A 44 31.88 -4.79 0.90
C GLU A 44 31.87 -6.10 0.09
N SER A 45 30.95 -6.16 -0.86
CA SER A 45 30.99 -7.18 -1.90
C SER A 45 32.21 -6.88 -2.75
N SER A 46 33.08 -7.86 -2.88
CA SER A 46 34.29 -7.79 -3.70
C SER A 46 33.98 -7.17 -5.08
N SER A 47 34.93 -6.46 -5.67
CA SER A 47 34.78 -5.77 -6.96
C SER A 47 34.27 -6.69 -8.08
N MET A 48 34.45 -8.00 -7.94
CA MET A 48 33.99 -9.03 -8.86
C MET A 48 32.47 -9.26 -8.77
N GLN A 49 31.88 -9.17 -7.58
CA GLN A 49 30.43 -9.31 -7.38
C GLN A 49 29.64 -8.11 -7.93
N ARG A 50 30.22 -6.90 -7.92
CA ARG A 50 29.58 -5.68 -8.47
C ARG A 50 29.38 -5.74 -10.00
N ARG A 51 30.22 -6.48 -10.75
CA ARG A 51 30.15 -6.55 -12.23
C ARG A 51 28.90 -7.26 -12.74
N ASN A 52 28.24 -8.09 -11.93
CA ASN A 52 27.07 -8.89 -12.34
C ASN A 52 25.74 -8.36 -11.81
N LEU A 53 25.71 -7.26 -11.09
CA LEU A 53 24.47 -6.67 -10.59
C LEU A 53 23.62 -6.14 -11.73
N LYS A 54 22.33 -6.42 -11.68
CA LYS A 54 21.31 -5.96 -12.62
C LYS A 54 20.20 -5.25 -11.86
N PHE A 55 19.57 -4.25 -12.50
CA PHE A 55 18.60 -3.41 -11.82
C PHE A 55 17.37 -3.12 -12.68
N PHE A 56 16.20 -3.15 -12.00
CA PHE A 56 15.01 -2.46 -12.46
C PHE A 56 14.81 -1.16 -11.69
N ILE A 57 14.48 -0.11 -12.41
CA ILE A 57 14.02 1.15 -11.85
C ILE A 57 12.70 1.54 -12.51
N ALA A 58 11.62 1.68 -11.73
CA ALA A 58 10.37 2.23 -12.24
C ALA A 58 10.31 3.72 -11.90
N PHE A 59 10.22 4.57 -12.95
CA PHE A 59 10.20 6.02 -12.76
C PHE A 59 8.92 6.54 -12.14
N ARG A 60 7.83 5.81 -12.32
CA ARG A 60 6.54 6.07 -11.68
C ARG A 60 5.86 4.75 -11.34
N TYR A 61 5.30 4.68 -10.14
CA TYR A 61 4.38 3.61 -9.77
C TYR A 61 2.94 4.10 -9.89
N TRP A 62 2.08 3.26 -10.44
CA TRP A 62 0.67 3.59 -10.59
C TRP A 62 -0.03 3.68 -9.23
N GLU A 63 -0.97 4.63 -9.13
CA GLU A 63 -1.73 4.90 -7.92
C GLU A 63 -0.88 5.49 -6.77
N GLN A 64 -1.38 5.39 -5.55
CA GLN A 64 -0.77 5.97 -4.37
C GLN A 64 -0.56 4.90 -3.30
N LEU A 65 0.20 5.20 -2.29
CA LEU A 65 0.60 4.44 -1.11
C LEU A 65 0.34 2.91 -1.18
N THR A 66 -0.87 2.43 -0.85
CA THR A 66 -1.18 0.99 -0.77
C THR A 66 -1.04 0.29 -2.11
N GLN A 67 -1.59 0.87 -3.15
CA GLN A 67 -1.49 0.32 -4.50
C GLN A 67 -0.08 0.47 -5.08
N ALA A 68 0.60 1.60 -4.83
CA ALA A 68 1.99 1.78 -5.23
C ALA A 68 2.92 0.79 -4.52
N THR A 69 2.65 0.47 -3.25
CA THR A 69 3.37 -0.57 -2.51
C THR A 69 3.14 -1.96 -3.11
N ASN A 70 1.90 -2.31 -3.45
CA ASN A 70 1.59 -3.56 -4.13
C ASN A 70 2.29 -3.64 -5.50
N ASN A 71 2.31 -2.55 -6.25
CA ASN A 71 3.04 -2.47 -7.51
C ASN A 71 4.55 -2.63 -7.31
N LEU A 72 5.13 -2.07 -6.25
CA LEU A 72 6.54 -2.25 -5.92
C LEU A 72 6.85 -3.72 -5.61
N ILE A 73 6.04 -4.36 -4.78
CA ILE A 73 6.17 -5.80 -4.47
C ILE A 73 6.09 -6.64 -5.76
N ALA A 74 5.12 -6.34 -6.62
CA ALA A 74 4.98 -7.01 -7.91
C ALA A 74 6.22 -6.83 -8.81
N LEU A 75 6.87 -5.65 -8.78
CA LEU A 75 8.12 -5.43 -9.52
C LEU A 75 9.27 -6.25 -8.92
N THR A 76 9.35 -6.39 -7.60
CA THR A 76 10.39 -7.23 -6.97
C THR A 76 10.18 -8.71 -7.30
N ALA A 77 8.94 -9.17 -7.37
CA ALA A 77 8.60 -10.52 -7.83
C ALA A 77 9.00 -10.73 -9.30
N LEU A 78 8.66 -9.81 -10.21
CA LEU A 78 9.10 -9.86 -11.60
C LEU A 78 10.63 -9.88 -11.72
N ALA A 79 11.31 -9.03 -10.96
CA ALA A 79 12.76 -8.88 -10.97
C ALA A 79 13.48 -10.18 -10.57
N SER A 80 12.89 -10.98 -9.66
CA SER A 80 13.48 -12.24 -9.20
C SER A 80 13.68 -13.27 -10.32
N TYR A 81 12.79 -13.32 -11.30
CA TYR A 81 12.90 -14.24 -12.44
C TYR A 81 14.11 -13.98 -13.33
N SER A 82 14.67 -12.77 -13.31
CA SER A 82 15.81 -12.38 -14.16
C SER A 82 17.06 -12.01 -13.38
N GLY A 83 17.03 -12.18 -12.06
CA GLY A 83 18.14 -11.82 -11.16
C GLY A 83 18.41 -10.33 -11.07
N HIS A 84 17.42 -9.48 -11.39
CA HIS A 84 17.50 -8.04 -11.18
C HIS A 84 17.14 -7.69 -9.74
N GLN A 85 17.75 -6.65 -9.20
CA GLN A 85 17.35 -5.98 -7.97
C GLN A 85 16.48 -4.77 -8.33
N VAL A 86 15.62 -4.33 -7.42
CA VAL A 86 14.75 -3.18 -7.64
C VAL A 86 15.28 -1.97 -6.88
N VAL A 87 15.40 -0.83 -7.56
CA VAL A 87 15.85 0.40 -6.92
C VAL A 87 14.76 0.93 -6.01
N VAL A 88 15.12 1.25 -4.75
CA VAL A 88 14.20 1.87 -3.77
C VAL A 88 13.61 3.15 -4.37
N PRO A 89 12.28 3.28 -4.44
CA PRO A 89 11.69 4.51 -4.92
C PRO A 89 11.85 5.67 -3.91
N PHE A 90 11.80 6.88 -4.46
CA PHE A 90 11.56 8.09 -3.70
C PHE A 90 10.06 8.30 -3.55
N VAL A 91 9.66 8.93 -2.47
CA VAL A 91 8.24 9.16 -2.14
C VAL A 91 7.98 10.63 -1.85
N ILE A 92 6.79 11.06 -2.25
CA ILE A 92 6.25 12.37 -1.89
C ILE A 92 4.72 12.28 -1.93
N ASP A 93 4.06 12.71 -0.87
CA ASP A 93 2.61 12.77 -0.79
C ASP A 93 1.93 11.47 -1.24
N SER A 94 2.39 10.32 -0.74
CA SER A 94 1.91 8.97 -1.07
C SER A 94 2.23 8.45 -2.49
N GLN A 95 2.89 9.21 -3.34
CA GLN A 95 3.31 8.78 -4.67
C GLN A 95 4.75 8.25 -4.66
N PHE A 96 5.03 7.27 -5.52
CA PHE A 96 6.33 6.60 -5.62
C PHE A 96 7.00 6.91 -6.97
N PHE A 97 8.27 7.30 -6.91
CA PHE A 97 9.06 7.70 -8.08
C PHE A 97 10.44 7.04 -8.06
N GLY A 98 10.97 6.69 -9.22
CA GLY A 98 12.31 6.10 -9.35
C GLY A 98 13.46 7.08 -9.21
N ASN A 99 13.21 8.38 -9.22
CA ASN A 99 14.23 9.41 -9.11
C ASN A 99 13.92 10.40 -7.99
N LYS A 100 14.97 11.02 -7.49
CA LYS A 100 14.86 12.08 -6.48
C LYS A 100 14.21 13.31 -7.08
N MET A 101 13.09 13.73 -6.49
CA MET A 101 12.42 14.98 -6.79
C MET A 101 12.67 16.00 -5.67
N LYS A 102 12.38 17.29 -5.94
CA LYS A 102 12.42 18.32 -4.89
C LYS A 102 11.44 17.94 -3.77
N ASN A 103 11.92 17.93 -2.54
CA ASN A 103 11.16 17.56 -1.33
C ASN A 103 10.70 16.10 -1.29
N SER A 104 11.25 15.20 -2.14
CA SER A 104 11.00 13.77 -2.00
C SER A 104 11.95 13.16 -0.97
N GLU A 105 11.45 12.17 -0.26
CA GLU A 105 12.20 11.32 0.66
C GLU A 105 12.34 9.92 0.07
N THR A 106 13.17 9.08 0.65
CA THR A 106 13.23 7.67 0.27
C THR A 106 12.02 6.92 0.85
N LEU A 107 11.73 5.75 0.30
CA LEU A 107 10.67 4.86 0.81
C LEU A 107 10.82 4.55 2.32
N ALA A 108 12.02 4.74 2.88
CA ALA A 108 12.27 4.62 4.32
C ALA A 108 11.43 5.58 5.18
N LEU A 109 10.90 6.66 4.60
CA LEU A 109 9.93 7.52 5.27
C LEU A 109 8.70 6.72 5.73
N TYR A 110 8.24 5.76 4.91
CA TYR A 110 7.02 4.98 5.15
C TYR A 110 7.30 3.64 5.81
N TYR A 111 8.40 2.98 5.43
CA TYR A 111 8.65 1.58 5.75
C TYR A 111 10.03 1.35 6.35
N ASN A 112 10.13 0.37 7.23
CA ASN A 112 11.40 -0.22 7.65
C ASN A 112 11.95 -1.09 6.49
N LEU A 113 12.88 -0.54 5.72
CA LEU A 113 13.42 -1.20 4.53
C LEU A 113 14.14 -2.52 4.84
N SER A 114 14.71 -2.66 6.03
CA SER A 114 15.36 -3.92 6.45
C SER A 114 14.32 -5.02 6.61
N ALA A 115 13.26 -4.75 7.37
CA ALA A 115 12.15 -5.68 7.56
C ALA A 115 11.46 -6.00 6.23
N PHE A 116 11.25 -4.98 5.39
CA PHE A 116 10.66 -5.13 4.06
C PHE A 116 11.51 -6.08 3.18
N ASN A 117 12.82 -5.85 3.09
CA ASN A 117 13.74 -6.70 2.34
C ASN A 117 13.84 -8.13 2.89
N ASN A 118 13.78 -8.30 4.21
CA ASN A 118 13.77 -9.65 4.82
C ASN A 118 12.53 -10.43 4.39
N THR A 119 11.38 -9.78 4.35
CA THR A 119 10.15 -10.41 3.88
C THR A 119 10.20 -10.70 2.39
N LEU A 120 10.70 -9.79 1.55
CA LEU A 120 10.87 -10.09 0.13
C LEU A 120 11.74 -11.34 -0.08
N ARG A 121 12.86 -11.45 0.63
CA ARG A 121 13.74 -12.63 0.56
C ARG A 121 13.05 -13.92 1.01
N SER A 122 12.27 -13.89 2.09
CA SER A 122 11.56 -15.08 2.58
C SER A 122 10.53 -15.63 1.58
N HIS A 123 10.09 -14.78 0.64
CA HIS A 123 9.20 -15.18 -0.45
C HIS A 123 9.93 -15.43 -1.77
N GLY A 124 11.26 -15.43 -1.78
CA GLY A 124 12.06 -15.64 -2.98
C GLY A 124 12.06 -14.47 -3.95
N TYR A 125 11.65 -13.28 -3.51
CA TYR A 125 11.63 -12.07 -4.34
C TYR A 125 12.94 -11.32 -4.30
N SER A 126 13.18 -10.50 -5.30
CA SER A 126 14.32 -9.60 -5.34
C SER A 126 14.21 -8.53 -4.26
N THR A 127 15.36 -8.11 -3.74
CA THR A 127 15.44 -7.08 -2.72
C THR A 127 15.47 -5.67 -3.32
N LEU A 128 15.08 -4.71 -2.50
CA LEU A 128 15.27 -3.30 -2.77
C LEU A 128 16.72 -2.89 -2.49
N VAL A 129 17.29 -2.08 -3.38
CA VAL A 129 18.65 -1.53 -3.25
C VAL A 129 18.62 -0.01 -3.31
N SER A 130 19.63 0.62 -2.72
CA SER A 130 19.70 2.07 -2.68
C SER A 130 19.97 2.67 -4.06
N TRP A 131 19.64 3.94 -4.23
CA TRP A 131 19.93 4.73 -5.41
C TRP A 131 21.46 4.79 -5.67
N GLU A 132 22.26 4.91 -4.62
CA GLU A 132 23.71 4.97 -4.71
C GLU A 132 24.29 3.66 -5.25
N THR A 133 23.74 2.51 -4.85
CA THR A 133 24.12 1.20 -5.39
C THR A 133 23.81 1.13 -6.89
N PHE A 134 22.61 1.56 -7.30
CA PHE A 134 22.25 1.64 -8.72
C PHE A 134 23.22 2.58 -9.48
N GLN A 135 23.44 3.79 -9.00
CA GLN A 135 24.33 4.74 -9.64
C GLN A 135 25.77 4.26 -9.74
N SER A 136 26.27 3.51 -8.75
CA SER A 136 27.64 2.98 -8.80
C SER A 136 27.89 2.02 -9.96
N VAL A 137 26.84 1.38 -10.49
CA VAL A 137 26.92 0.40 -11.58
C VAL A 137 26.41 0.98 -12.90
N CYS A 138 25.21 1.56 -12.88
CA CYS A 138 24.51 2.06 -14.07
C CYS A 138 24.92 3.50 -14.43
N ARG A 139 25.41 4.27 -13.45
CA ARG A 139 25.70 5.71 -13.60
C ARG A 139 24.46 6.43 -14.15
N ASP A 140 24.63 7.22 -15.20
CA ASP A 140 23.55 7.94 -15.87
C ASP A 140 23.09 7.22 -17.16
N LYS A 141 23.25 5.89 -17.22
CA LYS A 141 22.95 5.10 -18.40
C LYS A 141 21.91 4.03 -18.13
N LEU A 142 20.93 3.92 -19.02
CA LEU A 142 20.02 2.79 -19.12
C LEU A 142 20.30 2.01 -20.40
N ASP A 143 20.47 0.70 -20.27
CA ASP A 143 20.57 -0.19 -21.42
C ASP A 143 19.24 -0.27 -22.16
N LEU A 144 18.14 -0.22 -21.40
CA LEU A 144 16.78 -0.36 -21.89
C LEU A 144 15.82 0.54 -21.12
N LEU A 145 14.95 1.27 -21.83
CA LEU A 145 13.77 1.91 -21.29
C LEU A 145 12.52 1.21 -21.83
N ILE A 146 11.66 0.74 -20.94
CA ILE A 146 10.41 0.08 -21.26
C ILE A 146 9.26 1.05 -21.09
N ARG A 147 8.46 1.21 -22.14
CA ARG A 147 7.22 1.97 -22.17
C ARG A 147 6.06 1.01 -22.36
N PHE A 148 5.24 0.87 -21.36
CA PHE A 148 4.07 0.05 -21.47
C PHE A 148 2.87 0.84 -22.01
N SER A 149 2.07 0.22 -22.89
CA SER A 149 0.77 0.76 -23.31
C SER A 149 -0.36 -0.06 -22.69
N TYR A 150 -1.25 0.63 -21.97
CA TYR A 150 -2.30 0.02 -21.17
C TYR A 150 -3.70 0.14 -21.83
N GLY A 151 -3.80 -0.13 -23.13
CA GLY A 151 -5.04 -0.03 -23.89
C GLY A 151 -5.41 1.42 -24.28
N GLU A 152 -6.51 1.59 -25.04
CA GLU A 152 -6.89 2.88 -25.64
C GLU A 152 -7.16 3.99 -24.62
N GLU A 153 -7.84 3.69 -23.53
CA GLU A 153 -8.18 4.71 -22.51
C GLU A 153 -6.94 5.21 -21.75
N ALA A 154 -5.98 4.33 -21.53
CA ALA A 154 -4.71 4.69 -20.95
C ALA A 154 -3.80 5.43 -21.93
N SER A 155 -3.86 5.10 -23.23
CA SER A 155 -3.13 5.80 -24.28
C SER A 155 -3.53 7.27 -24.37
N ARG A 156 -4.81 7.61 -24.21
CA ARG A 156 -5.28 9.00 -24.18
C ARG A 156 -4.78 9.78 -22.96
N ARG A 157 -4.59 9.13 -21.81
CA ARG A 157 -4.03 9.77 -20.61
C ARG A 157 -2.50 9.87 -20.64
N GLN A 158 -1.82 8.97 -21.36
CA GLN A 158 -0.37 9.01 -21.59
C GLN A 158 0.06 10.15 -22.54
N GLN A 159 -0.84 10.62 -23.38
CA GLN A 159 -0.57 11.75 -24.29
C GLN A 159 -0.68 13.11 -23.58
N THR A 160 -1.19 13.16 -22.36
CA THR A 160 -1.22 14.42 -21.62
C THR A 160 0.19 14.80 -21.15
N THR A 161 0.56 16.01 -21.44
CA THR A 161 1.80 16.78 -21.25
C THR A 161 2.61 16.54 -19.97
N GLU A 162 2.06 15.88 -18.95
CA GLU A 162 2.78 15.54 -17.72
C GLU A 162 3.82 14.43 -17.90
N ILE A 163 3.60 13.48 -18.82
CA ILE A 163 4.53 12.36 -19.07
C ILE A 163 5.68 12.81 -19.97
N GLN A 164 5.43 13.68 -20.93
CA GLN A 164 6.51 14.27 -21.73
C GLN A 164 7.48 15.11 -20.87
N GLY A 165 6.97 15.80 -19.85
CA GLY A 165 7.80 16.51 -18.85
C GLY A 165 8.63 15.58 -17.96
N PHE A 166 8.28 14.30 -17.85
CA PHE A 166 9.04 13.32 -17.08
C PHE A 166 10.38 12.98 -17.75
N HIS A 167 10.40 12.80 -19.08
CA HIS A 167 11.62 12.44 -19.83
C HIS A 167 12.70 13.52 -19.81
N THR A 168 12.31 14.78 -19.84
CA THR A 168 13.25 15.92 -19.83
C THR A 168 13.90 16.15 -18.46
N ARG A 169 13.37 15.54 -17.38
CA ARG A 169 13.95 15.65 -16.02
C ARG A 169 14.96 14.56 -15.70
N PHE A 170 15.06 13.53 -16.53
CA PHE A 170 16.02 12.45 -16.32
C PHE A 170 17.20 12.62 -17.27
N SER A 171 18.35 12.90 -16.70
CA SER A 171 19.63 12.98 -17.42
C SER A 171 20.19 11.58 -17.73
N PHE A 172 19.32 10.61 -18.04
CA PHE A 172 19.78 9.28 -18.44
C PHE A 172 20.07 9.21 -19.92
N ASN A 173 21.25 8.67 -20.23
CA ASN A 173 21.57 8.24 -21.59
C ASN A 173 20.92 6.86 -21.82
N ILE A 174 19.89 6.80 -22.67
CA ILE A 174 19.10 5.61 -22.94
C ILE A 174 19.61 4.96 -24.22
N SER A 175 20.16 3.73 -24.10
CA SER A 175 20.68 2.99 -25.26
C SER A 175 19.57 2.48 -26.17
N LYS A 176 18.46 2.01 -25.59
CA LYS A 176 17.31 1.46 -26.33
C LYS A 176 16.00 1.78 -25.62
N THR A 177 14.98 2.16 -26.39
CA THR A 177 13.60 2.25 -25.89
C THR A 177 12.74 1.22 -26.59
N VAL A 178 11.92 0.49 -25.81
CA VAL A 178 10.97 -0.50 -26.33
C VAL A 178 9.58 -0.17 -25.81
N ARG A 179 8.60 -0.13 -26.73
CA ARG A 179 7.18 -0.07 -26.36
C ARG A 179 6.63 -1.49 -26.25
N VAL A 180 5.91 -1.75 -25.20
CA VAL A 180 5.30 -3.05 -24.89
C VAL A 180 3.80 -2.86 -24.76
N ASP A 181 3.04 -3.50 -25.62
CA ASP A 181 1.59 -3.49 -25.58
C ASP A 181 1.07 -4.67 -24.74
N SER A 182 0.09 -4.42 -23.91
CA SER A 182 -0.44 -5.40 -22.93
C SER A 182 -0.98 -6.69 -23.56
N GLY A 183 -1.33 -6.68 -24.84
CA GLY A 183 -1.78 -7.87 -25.57
C GLY A 183 -0.65 -8.72 -26.19
N MET A 184 0.59 -8.22 -26.23
CA MET A 184 1.70 -8.88 -26.94
C MET A 184 2.43 -9.93 -26.11
N LEU A 185 2.30 -9.88 -24.80
CA LEU A 185 3.09 -10.70 -23.90
C LEU A 185 2.17 -11.62 -23.08
N ARG A 186 2.37 -12.92 -23.27
CA ARG A 186 1.52 -13.95 -22.63
C ARG A 186 2.12 -14.52 -21.33
N SER A 187 3.40 -14.25 -21.07
CA SER A 187 4.08 -14.75 -19.87
C SER A 187 5.28 -13.87 -19.47
N VAL A 188 5.69 -14.02 -18.20
CA VAL A 188 6.87 -13.37 -17.64
C VAL A 188 8.13 -13.78 -18.41
N GLU A 189 8.27 -15.06 -18.71
CA GLU A 189 9.42 -15.59 -19.44
C GLU A 189 9.53 -14.96 -20.83
N SER A 190 8.42 -14.89 -21.56
CA SER A 190 8.39 -14.24 -22.89
C SER A 190 8.80 -12.77 -22.83
N PHE A 191 8.42 -12.05 -21.78
CA PHE A 191 8.84 -10.67 -21.57
C PHE A 191 10.33 -10.57 -21.28
N LEU A 192 10.85 -11.39 -20.38
CA LEU A 192 12.25 -11.35 -20.01
C LEU A 192 13.14 -11.74 -21.19
N ASP A 193 12.78 -12.76 -21.93
CA ASP A 193 13.56 -13.24 -23.07
C ASP A 193 13.51 -12.30 -24.28
N LYS A 194 12.36 -11.74 -24.61
CA LYS A 194 12.19 -10.93 -25.82
C LYS A 194 12.48 -9.45 -25.62
N VAL A 195 12.15 -8.92 -24.43
CA VAL A 195 12.26 -7.48 -24.16
C VAL A 195 13.52 -7.17 -23.35
N VAL A 196 13.70 -7.80 -22.19
CA VAL A 196 14.80 -7.49 -21.27
C VAL A 196 16.14 -8.00 -21.79
N LYS A 197 16.20 -9.22 -22.36
CA LYS A 197 17.37 -9.80 -23.05
C LYS A 197 18.71 -9.59 -22.36
N GLY A 198 18.77 -9.79 -21.05
CA GLY A 198 20.04 -9.65 -20.33
C GLY A 198 20.53 -8.21 -20.10
N SER A 199 19.74 -7.18 -20.44
CA SER A 199 20.04 -5.79 -20.09
C SER A 199 20.28 -5.67 -18.58
N LYS A 200 21.29 -4.89 -18.19
CA LYS A 200 21.64 -4.74 -16.76
C LYS A 200 20.89 -3.61 -16.08
N CYS A 201 20.77 -2.47 -16.76
CA CYS A 201 20.19 -1.26 -16.22
C CYS A 201 18.88 -0.98 -16.98
N VAL A 202 17.77 -1.44 -16.43
CA VAL A 202 16.46 -1.40 -17.08
C VAL A 202 15.56 -0.36 -16.40
N GLY A 203 15.16 0.65 -17.16
CA GLY A 203 14.17 1.64 -16.77
C GLY A 203 12.77 1.21 -17.21
N ILE A 204 11.77 1.44 -16.36
CA ILE A 204 10.34 1.30 -16.67
C ILE A 204 9.70 2.66 -16.46
N GLU A 205 9.06 3.20 -17.50
CA GLU A 205 8.49 4.54 -17.45
C GLU A 205 7.39 4.65 -16.42
N GLU A 206 6.39 3.76 -16.49
CA GLU A 206 5.32 3.63 -15.52
C GLU A 206 5.04 2.14 -15.27
N TRP A 207 4.97 1.77 -14.00
CA TRP A 207 4.74 0.39 -13.59
C TRP A 207 3.37 0.20 -12.93
N ARG A 208 2.62 -0.80 -13.41
CA ARG A 208 1.32 -1.22 -12.91
C ARG A 208 1.32 -2.74 -12.80
N GLY A 209 1.82 -3.26 -11.70
CA GLY A 209 2.04 -4.69 -11.54
C GLY A 209 0.95 -5.44 -10.78
N ASN A 210 -0.18 -4.82 -10.49
CA ASN A 210 -1.20 -5.46 -9.66
C ASN A 210 -2.25 -6.21 -10.48
N ASN A 211 -2.52 -7.46 -10.07
CA ASN A 211 -3.47 -8.38 -10.68
C ASN A 211 -4.91 -8.28 -10.19
N GLU A 212 -5.21 -7.48 -9.15
CA GLU A 212 -6.59 -7.34 -8.65
C GLU A 212 -7.58 -6.90 -9.74
N VAL A 213 -7.04 -6.36 -10.83
CA VAL A 213 -7.82 -5.98 -12.01
C VAL A 213 -7.13 -6.50 -13.25
N PRO A 214 -7.51 -7.65 -13.81
CA PRO A 214 -6.82 -8.35 -14.90
C PRO A 214 -6.49 -7.48 -16.12
N TYR A 215 -7.31 -6.47 -16.41
CA TYR A 215 -7.08 -5.53 -17.51
C TYR A 215 -6.08 -4.40 -17.18
N ARG A 216 -5.63 -4.29 -15.92
CA ARG A 216 -4.62 -3.31 -15.48
C ARG A 216 -3.27 -3.94 -15.21
N ALA A 217 -3.20 -5.26 -15.11
CA ALA A 217 -1.96 -5.99 -14.91
C ALA A 217 -1.27 -6.24 -16.25
N PHE A 218 0.03 -6.03 -16.28
CA PHE A 218 0.85 -6.31 -17.46
C PHE A 218 1.04 -7.80 -17.67
N PHE A 219 1.27 -8.48 -16.56
CA PHE A 219 1.46 -9.91 -16.51
C PHE A 219 0.58 -10.49 -15.43
N PRO A 220 -0.12 -11.58 -15.68
CA PRO A 220 -0.61 -12.40 -14.60
C PRO A 220 0.62 -12.93 -13.85
N LEU A 221 0.96 -12.29 -12.73
CA LEU A 221 1.88 -12.91 -11.79
C LEU A 221 1.19 -14.14 -11.21
N PRO A 222 1.91 -15.23 -10.92
CA PRO A 222 1.32 -16.41 -10.31
C PRO A 222 0.50 -16.05 -9.05
N ILE A 223 -0.67 -16.67 -8.89
CA ILE A 223 -1.65 -16.35 -7.84
C ILE A 223 -1.05 -16.41 -6.43
N ASP A 224 -0.08 -17.30 -6.22
CA ASP A 224 0.65 -17.51 -4.97
C ASP A 224 1.40 -16.26 -4.49
N ILE A 225 1.79 -15.38 -5.42
CA ILE A 225 2.48 -14.12 -5.15
C ILE A 225 1.52 -13.09 -4.51
N HIS A 226 0.23 -13.17 -4.86
CA HIS A 226 -0.76 -12.20 -4.42
C HIS A 226 -1.28 -12.40 -3.00
N SER A 227 -1.43 -13.66 -2.58
CA SER A 227 -2.12 -13.96 -1.33
C SER A 227 -1.28 -13.72 -0.09
N SER A 228 0.05 -13.78 -0.20
CA SER A 228 0.94 -13.73 0.97
C SER A 228 1.58 -12.36 1.24
N LEU A 229 1.77 -11.53 0.21
CA LEU A 229 2.49 -10.25 0.31
C LEU A 229 1.68 -9.02 -0.08
N SER A 230 0.45 -9.17 -0.57
CA SER A 230 -0.36 -8.05 -1.07
C SER A 230 -0.61 -6.95 -0.04
N THR A 231 -0.29 -7.21 1.24
CA THR A 231 -0.44 -6.22 2.29
C THR A 231 0.72 -6.35 3.28
N PRO A 232 1.64 -5.38 3.34
CA PRO A 232 2.71 -5.38 4.32
C PRO A 232 2.11 -5.38 5.73
N ASP A 233 2.74 -6.07 6.67
CA ASP A 233 2.37 -6.02 8.09
C ASP A 233 2.64 -4.61 8.66
N VAL A 234 1.92 -4.23 9.71
CA VAL A 234 2.19 -2.99 10.48
C VAL A 234 3.66 -2.95 10.95
N ALA A 235 4.25 -4.10 11.26
CA ALA A 235 5.67 -4.22 11.61
C ALA A 235 6.64 -3.71 10.54
N PHE A 236 6.19 -3.51 9.29
CA PHE A 236 7.01 -2.93 8.23
C PHE A 236 6.98 -1.40 8.21
N PHE A 237 6.07 -0.78 8.93
CA PHE A 237 6.03 0.68 8.97
C PHE A 237 7.29 1.25 9.63
N ASN A 238 7.63 2.47 9.27
CA ASN A 238 8.76 3.17 9.86
C ASN A 238 8.57 3.31 11.38
N ALA A 239 9.60 2.97 12.15
CA ALA A 239 9.54 2.98 13.62
C ALA A 239 9.14 4.34 14.20
N LYS A 240 9.60 5.45 13.61
CA LYS A 240 9.22 6.81 14.05
C LYS A 240 7.72 7.09 13.84
N LEU A 241 7.11 6.54 12.78
CA LEU A 241 5.67 6.66 12.58
C LEU A 241 4.91 5.82 13.59
N LEU A 242 5.42 4.64 13.94
CA LEU A 242 4.81 3.79 14.97
C LEU A 242 4.94 4.40 16.38
N GLU A 243 6.05 5.10 16.70
CA GLU A 243 6.18 5.87 17.94
C GLU A 243 5.07 6.95 18.05
N ILE A 244 4.75 7.62 16.94
CA ILE A 244 3.64 8.59 16.90
C ILE A 244 2.29 7.90 17.12
N VAL A 245 2.09 6.72 16.53
CA VAL A 245 0.87 5.91 16.74
C VAL A 245 0.70 5.57 18.23
N ASP A 246 1.76 5.07 18.86
CA ASP A 246 1.74 4.68 20.26
C ASP A 246 1.49 5.90 21.18
N ASP A 247 2.15 7.02 20.90
CA ASP A 247 1.96 8.26 21.63
C ASP A 247 0.51 8.77 21.51
N PHE A 248 -0.03 8.82 20.30
CA PHE A 248 -1.39 9.25 20.02
C PHE A 248 -2.43 8.35 20.71
N ILE A 249 -2.28 7.03 20.59
CA ILE A 249 -3.18 6.08 21.24
C ILE A 249 -3.14 6.26 22.76
N ASN A 250 -1.95 6.29 23.36
CA ASN A 250 -1.78 6.37 24.80
C ASN A 250 -2.30 7.68 25.39
N LYS A 251 -2.07 8.81 24.73
CA LYS A 251 -2.46 10.14 25.24
C LYS A 251 -3.91 10.50 24.96
N THR A 252 -4.48 10.00 23.87
CA THR A 252 -5.74 10.54 23.35
C THR A 252 -6.86 9.51 23.30
N LEU A 253 -6.57 8.28 22.87
CA LEU A 253 -7.61 7.26 22.64
C LEU A 253 -7.76 6.27 23.80
N GLY A 254 -6.66 5.92 24.46
CA GLY A 254 -6.61 4.80 25.38
C GLY A 254 -6.64 3.45 24.63
N SER A 255 -6.65 2.35 25.40
CA SER A 255 -6.56 0.99 24.83
C SER A 255 -7.86 0.45 24.26
N ASN A 256 -9.00 1.08 24.59
CA ASN A 256 -10.33 0.59 24.27
C ASN A 256 -11.11 1.62 23.42
N TYR A 257 -10.86 1.64 22.13
CA TYR A 257 -11.53 2.55 21.20
C TYR A 257 -12.04 1.81 19.96
N ILE A 258 -12.98 2.44 19.29
CA ILE A 258 -13.52 2.03 17.99
C ILE A 258 -12.83 2.83 16.90
N SER A 259 -12.55 2.22 15.77
CA SER A 259 -11.97 2.83 14.59
C SER A 259 -12.99 2.94 13.46
N LEU A 260 -13.08 4.13 12.83
CA LEU A 260 -13.95 4.39 11.69
C LEU A 260 -13.15 5.05 10.56
N HIS A 261 -13.16 4.44 9.38
CA HIS A 261 -12.67 5.06 8.16
C HIS A 261 -13.81 5.36 7.20
N ILE A 262 -13.85 6.56 6.66
CA ILE A 262 -14.87 7.01 5.72
C ILE A 262 -14.20 7.48 4.43
N ARG A 263 -14.39 6.74 3.33
CA ARG A 263 -13.86 7.09 2.02
C ARG A 263 -14.90 7.84 1.21
N THR A 264 -15.01 9.11 1.48
CA THR A 264 -16.04 10.01 0.92
C THR A 264 -15.95 10.10 -0.60
N GLU A 265 -14.74 10.17 -1.16
CA GLU A 265 -14.51 10.21 -2.61
C GLU A 265 -15.14 9.02 -3.33
N GLN A 266 -14.97 7.81 -2.81
CA GLN A 266 -15.53 6.61 -3.44
C GLN A 266 -17.05 6.55 -3.35
N ILE A 267 -17.61 6.93 -2.21
CA ILE A 267 -19.06 6.97 -2.03
C ILE A 267 -19.68 7.97 -3.02
N LEU A 268 -19.13 9.18 -3.10
CA LEU A 268 -19.61 10.19 -4.05
C LEU A 268 -19.43 9.75 -5.50
N LYS A 269 -18.31 9.11 -5.82
CA LYS A 269 -18.06 8.55 -7.15
C LYS A 269 -19.13 7.52 -7.54
N ARG A 270 -19.44 6.58 -6.67
CA ARG A 270 -20.38 5.48 -6.91
C ARG A 270 -21.85 5.97 -6.92
N SER A 271 -22.15 6.98 -6.14
CA SER A 271 -23.47 7.60 -6.07
C SER A 271 -23.66 8.76 -7.05
N ASN A 272 -22.73 8.97 -7.98
CA ASN A 272 -22.74 10.08 -8.93
C ASN A 272 -22.88 11.48 -8.26
N GLY A 273 -22.21 11.67 -7.13
CA GLY A 273 -22.21 12.94 -6.37
C GLY A 273 -23.37 13.10 -5.39
N ASN A 274 -24.16 12.06 -5.16
CA ASN A 274 -25.28 12.14 -4.25
C ASN A 274 -24.82 12.17 -2.79
N PHE A 275 -24.80 13.35 -2.18
CA PHE A 275 -24.40 13.58 -0.81
C PHE A 275 -25.33 12.90 0.21
N THR A 276 -26.62 12.78 -0.09
CA THR A 276 -27.57 12.05 0.77
C THR A 276 -27.17 10.59 0.92
N THR A 277 -26.64 9.95 -0.12
CA THR A 277 -26.11 8.59 -0.04
C THR A 277 -24.95 8.51 0.94
N LEU A 278 -24.01 9.48 0.92
CA LEU A 278 -22.91 9.57 1.87
C LEU A 278 -23.42 9.68 3.31
N VAL A 279 -24.36 10.60 3.56
CA VAL A 279 -24.96 10.79 4.90
C VAL A 279 -25.68 9.52 5.37
N ASN A 280 -26.39 8.83 4.49
CA ASN A 280 -27.07 7.57 4.83
C ASN A 280 -26.09 6.44 5.16
N CYS A 281 -24.95 6.37 4.48
CA CYS A 281 -23.86 5.44 4.84
C CYS A 281 -23.32 5.70 6.24
N ILE A 282 -23.10 6.97 6.58
CA ILE A 282 -22.64 7.38 7.91
C ILE A 282 -23.68 7.08 9.00
N LYS A 283 -24.97 7.34 8.74
CA LYS A 283 -26.06 6.98 9.66
C LYS A 283 -26.13 5.48 9.95
N LYS A 284 -25.90 4.64 8.94
CA LYS A 284 -25.82 3.19 9.12
C LYS A 284 -24.66 2.80 10.05
N GLN A 285 -23.47 3.40 9.84
CA GLN A 285 -22.32 3.19 10.72
C GLN A 285 -22.62 3.65 12.15
N ALA A 286 -23.22 4.82 12.30
CA ALA A 286 -23.59 5.34 13.64
C ALA A 286 -24.52 4.38 14.39
N SER A 287 -25.51 3.82 13.73
CA SER A 287 -26.41 2.83 14.33
C SER A 287 -25.67 1.57 14.77
N LEU A 288 -24.73 1.06 13.98
CA LEU A 288 -23.92 -0.10 14.33
C LEU A 288 -22.98 0.21 15.50
N ILE A 289 -22.31 1.36 15.49
CA ILE A 289 -21.41 1.80 16.58
C ILE A 289 -22.19 1.96 17.89
N LYS A 290 -23.39 2.55 17.85
CA LYS A 290 -24.26 2.69 19.01
C LYS A 290 -24.63 1.32 19.61
N ASN A 291 -24.97 0.35 18.75
CA ASN A 291 -25.29 -1.01 19.21
C ASN A 291 -24.07 -1.72 19.82
N ILE A 292 -22.87 -1.49 19.31
CA ILE A 292 -21.64 -2.06 19.87
C ILE A 292 -21.31 -1.38 21.20
N ARG A 293 -21.40 -0.06 21.31
CA ARG A 293 -21.18 0.65 22.57
C ARG A 293 -22.16 0.25 23.67
N ALA A 294 -23.42 -0.04 23.32
CA ALA A 294 -24.41 -0.55 24.27
C ALA A 294 -23.98 -1.91 24.87
N ARG A 295 -23.33 -2.77 24.08
CA ARG A 295 -22.82 -4.07 24.54
C ARG A 295 -21.42 -3.97 25.19
N HIS A 296 -20.66 -2.95 24.87
CA HIS A 296 -19.30 -2.72 25.35
C HIS A 296 -19.15 -1.27 25.85
N PRO A 297 -19.65 -0.94 27.05
CA PRO A 297 -19.67 0.43 27.56
C PRO A 297 -18.27 1.06 27.73
N ASN A 298 -17.22 0.24 27.77
CA ASN A 298 -15.83 0.68 27.88
C ASN A 298 -15.23 1.18 26.54
N TYR A 299 -15.97 1.12 25.43
CA TYR A 299 -15.53 1.68 24.14
C TYR A 299 -15.96 3.14 24.01
N HIS A 300 -15.33 4.03 24.79
CA HIS A 300 -15.71 5.43 24.88
C HIS A 300 -15.30 6.23 23.65
N ASN A 301 -14.04 6.10 23.22
CA ASN A 301 -13.49 6.91 22.15
C ASN A 301 -13.75 6.31 20.76
N LEU A 302 -13.97 7.17 19.77
CA LEU A 302 -14.10 6.83 18.36
C LEU A 302 -13.00 7.56 17.58
N PHE A 303 -12.03 6.80 17.11
CA PHE A 303 -11.06 7.35 16.14
C PHE A 303 -11.69 7.41 14.76
N VAL A 304 -11.65 8.58 14.13
CA VAL A 304 -12.23 8.79 12.79
C VAL A 304 -11.15 9.27 11.83
N ALA A 305 -10.97 8.54 10.74
CA ALA A 305 -10.15 8.95 9.60
C ALA A 305 -11.05 9.13 8.37
N VAL A 306 -10.89 10.27 7.70
CA VAL A 306 -11.75 10.67 6.57
C VAL A 306 -10.90 11.24 5.45
N ASP A 307 -11.16 10.85 4.22
CA ASP A 307 -10.38 11.27 3.05
C ASP A 307 -10.73 12.65 2.47
N PHE A 308 -11.72 13.36 3.01
CA PHE A 308 -12.09 14.69 2.49
C PHE A 308 -11.05 15.78 2.83
N THR A 309 -10.31 15.63 3.90
CA THR A 309 -9.17 16.50 4.23
C THR A 309 -7.92 16.08 3.47
N ALA A 310 -7.88 14.83 3.05
CA ALA A 310 -6.75 14.25 2.39
C ALA A 310 -6.78 14.65 0.91
N PHE A 311 -6.05 15.47 0.53
CA PHE A 311 -4.76 15.13 0.08
C PHE A 311 -4.72 14.77 -1.39
N GLY A 312 -4.93 15.74 -2.22
CA GLY A 312 -4.27 15.66 -3.51
C GLY A 312 -4.90 14.77 -4.57
N SER A 313 -5.97 14.04 -4.30
CA SER A 313 -6.76 13.53 -5.42
C SER A 313 -7.30 14.72 -6.21
N ARG A 314 -6.88 14.82 -7.47
CA ARG A 314 -7.35 15.83 -8.41
C ARG A 314 -8.69 15.44 -9.03
N SER A 315 -9.29 14.33 -8.58
CA SER A 315 -10.55 13.86 -9.10
C SER A 315 -11.67 14.87 -8.86
N LYS A 316 -12.68 14.84 -9.72
CA LYS A 316 -13.90 15.62 -9.54
C LYS A 316 -14.51 15.35 -8.15
N TRP A 317 -14.57 14.09 -7.77
CA TRP A 317 -15.23 13.64 -6.55
C TRP A 317 -14.48 14.03 -5.27
N ALA A 318 -13.15 14.05 -5.30
CA ALA A 318 -12.36 14.55 -4.18
C ALA A 318 -12.55 16.07 -3.98
N ARG A 319 -12.70 16.83 -5.07
CA ARG A 319 -13.03 18.27 -4.96
C ARG A 319 -14.43 18.49 -4.40
N GLU A 320 -15.39 17.66 -4.83
CA GLU A 320 -16.75 17.67 -4.30
C GLU A 320 -16.76 17.36 -2.80
N ALA A 321 -16.09 16.28 -2.36
CA ALA A 321 -15.98 15.91 -0.96
C ALA A 321 -15.39 17.07 -0.10
N ARG A 322 -14.37 17.77 -0.61
CA ARG A 322 -13.79 18.93 0.09
C ARG A 322 -14.74 20.10 0.18
N ARG A 323 -15.56 20.34 -0.84
CA ARG A 323 -16.56 21.40 -0.82
C ARG A 323 -17.62 21.16 0.25
N GLU A 324 -18.03 19.93 0.44
CA GLU A 324 -19.03 19.53 1.42
C GLU A 324 -18.45 19.15 2.81
N ALA A 325 -17.13 19.37 3.03
CA ALA A 325 -16.44 18.93 4.24
C ALA A 325 -17.05 19.48 5.53
N SER A 326 -17.43 20.76 5.54
CA SER A 326 -18.03 21.40 6.72
C SER A 326 -19.38 20.77 7.09
N LEU A 327 -20.22 20.51 6.09
CA LEU A 327 -21.52 19.88 6.28
C LEU A 327 -21.35 18.42 6.75
N LEU A 328 -20.35 17.71 6.20
CA LEU A 328 -20.02 16.37 6.64
C LEU A 328 -19.56 16.32 8.09
N LEU A 329 -18.68 17.25 8.51
CA LEU A 329 -18.24 17.37 9.91
C LEU A 329 -19.41 17.67 10.84
N GLN A 330 -20.35 18.52 10.43
CA GLN A 330 -21.57 18.77 11.19
C GLN A 330 -22.36 17.47 11.41
N HIS A 331 -22.62 16.71 10.34
CA HIS A 331 -23.31 15.41 10.46
C HIS A 331 -22.56 14.41 11.32
N LEU A 332 -21.24 14.35 11.24
CA LEU A 332 -20.46 13.49 12.12
C LEU A 332 -20.63 13.88 13.58
N ASN A 333 -20.56 15.18 13.91
CA ASN A 333 -20.75 15.68 15.28
C ASN A 333 -22.16 15.42 15.83
N GLU A 334 -23.19 15.42 14.94
CA GLU A 334 -24.58 15.10 15.35
C GLU A 334 -24.79 13.61 15.61
N LEU A 335 -24.01 12.74 14.98
CA LEU A 335 -24.21 11.28 14.99
C LEU A 335 -23.30 10.53 15.95
N PHE A 336 -22.15 11.09 16.27
CA PHE A 336 -21.13 10.40 17.06
C PHE A 336 -20.64 11.25 18.22
N ASP A 337 -20.61 10.65 19.40
CA ASP A 337 -19.97 11.21 20.59
C ASP A 337 -18.50 10.80 20.68
N ASN A 338 -17.69 11.63 21.35
CA ASN A 338 -16.28 11.37 21.64
C ASN A 338 -15.44 11.00 20.42
N MET A 339 -15.65 11.72 19.32
CA MET A 339 -14.81 11.58 18.11
C MET A 339 -13.44 12.20 18.32
N VAL A 340 -12.46 11.49 17.80
CA VAL A 340 -11.05 11.91 17.81
C VAL A 340 -10.49 11.77 16.41
N PHE A 341 -9.84 12.83 15.92
CA PHE A 341 -9.13 12.88 14.65
C PHE A 341 -7.64 13.03 14.89
N LEU A 342 -6.82 12.41 14.06
CA LEU A 342 -5.40 12.68 14.06
C LEU A 342 -5.16 14.16 13.65
N GLN A 343 -4.30 14.84 14.41
CA GLN A 343 -3.87 16.20 14.12
C GLN A 343 -2.38 16.17 13.68
N PRO A 344 -2.08 15.99 12.38
CA PRO A 344 -0.72 15.76 11.89
C PRO A 344 0.28 16.86 12.28
N HIS A 345 -0.19 18.11 12.42
CA HIS A 345 0.66 19.24 12.78
C HIS A 345 1.25 19.15 14.20
N PHE A 346 0.58 18.48 15.14
CA PHE A 346 1.13 18.25 16.49
C PHE A 346 2.33 17.31 16.48
N TYR A 347 2.42 16.46 15.46
CA TYR A 347 3.52 15.50 15.26
C TYR A 347 4.50 15.95 14.18
N ASN A 348 4.34 17.17 13.67
CA ASN A 348 5.16 17.70 12.56
C ASN A 348 5.18 16.82 11.31
N ILE A 349 4.11 16.08 11.06
CA ILE A 349 3.97 15.24 9.86
C ILE A 349 3.46 16.13 8.71
N LYS A 350 4.29 16.29 7.69
CA LYS A 350 3.97 17.12 6.50
C LYS A 350 3.61 16.26 5.28
N ASP A 351 4.20 15.08 5.17
CA ASP A 351 3.96 14.18 4.06
C ASP A 351 2.66 13.39 4.27
N ARG A 352 1.84 13.35 3.25
CA ARG A 352 0.49 12.75 3.29
C ARG A 352 0.50 11.24 3.37
N GLY A 353 1.49 10.61 2.76
CA GLY A 353 1.66 9.16 2.85
C GLY A 353 2.03 8.76 4.28
N ALA A 354 2.87 9.57 4.95
CA ALA A 354 3.20 9.36 6.36
C ALA A 354 1.96 9.53 7.26
N VAL A 355 1.11 10.55 7.01
CA VAL A 355 -0.18 10.68 7.70
C VAL A 355 -1.04 9.44 7.49
N ALA A 356 -1.19 8.98 6.25
CA ALA A 356 -2.01 7.81 5.94
C ALA A 356 -1.47 6.53 6.60
N ILE A 357 -0.16 6.36 6.75
CA ILE A 357 0.45 5.25 7.50
C ILE A 357 0.08 5.32 8.98
N VAL A 358 0.20 6.51 9.60
CA VAL A 358 -0.16 6.69 11.01
C VAL A 358 -1.66 6.41 11.22
N GLU A 359 -2.53 7.00 10.39
CA GLU A 359 -3.97 6.76 10.45
C GLU A 359 -4.31 5.28 10.26
N MET A 360 -3.69 4.60 9.29
CA MET A 360 -3.87 3.18 9.05
C MET A 360 -3.47 2.35 10.28
N ALA A 361 -2.32 2.64 10.88
CA ALA A 361 -1.85 1.93 12.06
C ALA A 361 -2.73 2.17 13.29
N VAL A 362 -3.25 3.39 13.49
CA VAL A 362 -4.24 3.69 14.53
C VAL A 362 -5.56 2.95 14.25
N LEU A 363 -6.06 2.99 13.01
CA LEU A 363 -7.30 2.31 12.62
C LEU A 363 -7.27 0.81 12.93
N VAL A 364 -6.19 0.12 12.55
CA VAL A 364 -6.07 -1.32 12.78
C VAL A 364 -5.72 -1.70 14.22
N SER A 365 -5.43 -0.71 15.07
CA SER A 365 -5.17 -0.91 16.48
C SER A 365 -6.43 -0.84 17.36
N GLY A 366 -7.56 -0.39 16.83
CA GLY A 366 -8.85 -0.34 17.54
C GLY A 366 -9.40 -1.73 17.87
N LYS A 367 -10.40 -1.76 18.72
CA LYS A 367 -11.09 -3.01 19.11
C LYS A 367 -12.14 -3.46 18.10
N GLN A 368 -12.66 -2.52 17.34
CA GLN A 368 -13.62 -2.71 16.25
C GLN A 368 -13.18 -1.82 15.09
N LEU A 369 -13.27 -2.30 13.87
CA LEU A 369 -12.93 -1.56 12.67
C LEU A 369 -14.14 -1.37 11.78
N PHE A 370 -14.49 -0.13 11.51
CA PHE A 370 -15.58 0.25 10.61
C PHE A 370 -15.01 0.84 9.34
N LEU A 371 -15.42 0.31 8.19
CA LEU A 371 -14.97 0.72 6.87
C LEU A 371 -16.16 1.18 6.02
N THR A 372 -16.03 2.30 5.34
CA THR A 372 -17.11 2.87 4.53
C THR A 372 -16.58 3.41 3.21
N GLY A 373 -17.08 2.87 2.08
CA GLY A 373 -16.80 3.38 0.72
C GLY A 373 -15.99 2.46 -0.18
N GLY A 374 -15.22 1.53 0.36
CA GLY A 374 -14.46 0.53 -0.40
C GLY A 374 -13.20 1.07 -1.09
N GLY A 375 -12.37 0.14 -1.56
CA GLY A 375 -11.14 0.40 -2.31
C GLY A 375 -9.90 -0.24 -1.71
N SER A 376 -8.74 -0.01 -2.35
CA SER A 376 -7.49 -0.67 -1.96
C SER A 376 -7.02 -0.33 -0.54
N PHE A 377 -7.29 0.89 -0.08
CA PHE A 377 -6.90 1.32 1.27
C PHE A 377 -7.72 0.57 2.34
N GLU A 378 -9.05 0.49 2.17
CA GLU A 378 -9.95 -0.26 3.07
C GLU A 378 -9.63 -1.76 3.06
N TYR A 379 -9.40 -2.32 1.89
CA TYR A 379 -8.97 -3.71 1.77
C TYR A 379 -7.67 -3.98 2.56
N THR A 380 -6.69 -3.09 2.43
CA THR A 380 -5.43 -3.17 3.17
C THR A 380 -5.68 -3.12 4.69
N MET A 381 -6.50 -2.19 5.16
CA MET A 381 -6.83 -2.07 6.58
C MET A 381 -7.53 -3.32 7.12
N ARG A 382 -8.49 -3.88 6.37
CA ARG A 382 -9.14 -5.13 6.74
C ARG A 382 -8.13 -6.25 6.91
N VAL A 383 -7.25 -6.44 5.92
CA VAL A 383 -6.22 -7.50 5.98
C VAL A 383 -5.28 -7.30 7.16
N LEU A 384 -4.81 -6.07 7.40
CA LEU A 384 -3.94 -5.77 8.56
C LEU A 384 -4.64 -6.01 9.89
N PHE A 385 -5.90 -5.61 10.01
CA PHE A 385 -6.69 -5.80 11.23
C PHE A 385 -6.88 -7.28 11.55
N VAL A 386 -7.26 -8.10 10.55
CA VAL A 386 -7.44 -9.55 10.71
C VAL A 386 -6.11 -10.25 11.00
N LYS A 387 -5.01 -9.85 10.34
CA LYS A 387 -3.67 -10.39 10.64
C LYS A 387 -3.25 -10.15 12.09
N ARG A 388 -3.56 -8.97 12.63
CA ARG A 388 -3.20 -8.60 14.00
C ARG A 388 -4.01 -9.35 15.05
N SER A 389 -5.24 -9.69 14.77
CA SER A 389 -6.16 -10.38 15.67
C SER A 389 -6.83 -11.53 14.93
N PRO A 390 -6.19 -12.70 14.82
CA PRO A 390 -6.83 -13.88 14.26
C PRO A 390 -8.18 -14.13 14.98
N PHE A 391 -9.23 -14.48 14.25
CA PHE A 391 -10.62 -14.60 14.72
C PHE A 391 -11.35 -13.26 15.00
N SER A 392 -10.91 -12.17 14.39
CA SER A 392 -11.55 -10.86 14.55
C SER A 392 -12.27 -10.38 13.28
N ASP A 393 -12.55 -11.26 12.34
CA ASP A 393 -13.29 -10.88 11.12
C ASP A 393 -14.72 -10.40 11.47
N ASP A 394 -15.30 -10.92 12.55
CA ASP A 394 -16.56 -10.44 13.14
C ASP A 394 -16.50 -9.03 13.73
N LYS A 395 -15.30 -8.47 13.89
CA LYS A 395 -15.04 -7.11 14.39
C LYS A 395 -14.78 -6.10 13.26
N VAL A 396 -14.85 -6.53 12.02
CA VAL A 396 -14.78 -5.67 10.84
C VAL A 396 -16.19 -5.43 10.31
N HIS A 397 -16.59 -4.17 10.26
CA HIS A 397 -17.93 -3.76 9.85
C HIS A 397 -17.84 -2.93 8.57
N GLU A 398 -18.34 -3.46 7.49
CA GLU A 398 -18.28 -2.86 6.16
C GLU A 398 -19.65 -2.30 5.77
N VAL A 399 -19.72 -1.02 5.44
CA VAL A 399 -20.95 -0.34 5.01
C VAL A 399 -20.71 0.42 3.72
N CYS A 400 -21.65 0.31 2.78
CA CYS A 400 -21.53 0.96 1.47
C CYS A 400 -20.22 0.61 0.75
N MET A 401 -19.82 -0.65 0.83
CA MET A 401 -18.71 -1.21 0.05
C MET A 401 -19.25 -1.66 -1.31
N TRP A 402 -18.66 -1.17 -2.41
CA TRP A 402 -19.08 -1.51 -3.78
C TRP A 402 -17.93 -2.11 -4.59
#